data_c01b144e38f052a7c263d08b19633f5e
#
_entry.id   c01b144e38f052a7c263d08b19633f5e
#
_cell.length_a   1.000
_cell.length_b   1.000
_cell.length_c   1.000
_cell.angle_alpha   90.00
_cell.angle_beta   90.00
_cell.angle_gamma   90.00
#
_symmetry.space_group_name_H-M   'P 1'
#
loop_
_entity.id
_entity.type
_entity.pdbx_description
1 polymer ?
#
loop_
_entity_poly.entity_id
_entity_poly.type
_entity_poly.pdbx_seq_one_letter_code
_entity_poly.pdbx_strand_id
1 'polypeptide(L)'
;TDATEDELALTAWARILLEGTPIAMDGSWQLHRRRAAPEPVRFAKRFGGEQSNTSIMVGDAIIIKMFRRLEPGDNLDITVHNALNDAGISSVATLYGFMSGQIPAEEHIPVDLAMIIERLPQPRDGWELITAKAVDLVDVTDLVAGLGQCLRTIHEALRHTFSTVEIDGSRVADDMVRRLDAAVVTAPALARYRATLTARFEKLRGRHLAAQRIHGDFHLGQTLLTPGGWRIIDFLSLIHI
;
A
#
# COMPACT_ATOMS: atom_id res chain seq x y z
N THR A 1 18.02 22.20 -10.85
CA THR A 1 17.92 20.84 -11.42
C THR A 1 17.49 19.91 -10.31
N ASP A 2 16.49 19.10 -10.56
CA ASP A 2 16.03 18.10 -9.58
C ASP A 2 17.08 16.97 -9.50
N ALA A 3 17.66 16.74 -8.33
CA ALA A 3 18.67 15.70 -8.13
C ALA A 3 18.16 14.28 -8.44
N THR A 4 16.85 14.07 -8.45
CA THR A 4 16.23 12.78 -8.82
C THR A 4 16.24 12.49 -10.33
N GLU A 5 16.74 13.44 -11.14
CA GLU A 5 16.94 13.26 -12.59
C GLU A 5 18.39 12.86 -12.94
N ASP A 6 19.30 12.91 -11.97
CA ASP A 6 20.71 12.53 -12.13
C ASP A 6 20.96 11.09 -11.65
N GLU A 7 21.17 10.17 -12.58
CA GLU A 7 21.39 8.75 -12.27
C GLU A 7 22.67 8.49 -11.45
N LEU A 8 23.72 9.34 -11.60
CA LEU A 8 24.93 9.21 -10.79
C LEU A 8 24.65 9.61 -9.34
N ALA A 9 23.92 10.72 -9.14
CA ALA A 9 23.51 11.15 -7.81
C ALA A 9 22.58 10.11 -7.15
N LEU A 10 21.61 9.58 -7.89
CA LEU A 10 20.72 8.51 -7.39
C LEU A 10 21.49 7.24 -7.03
N THR A 11 22.45 6.84 -7.85
CA THR A 11 23.27 5.65 -7.59
C THR A 11 24.15 5.83 -6.34
N ALA A 12 24.76 7.00 -6.18
CA ALA A 12 25.55 7.33 -4.99
C ALA A 12 24.65 7.32 -3.74
N TRP A 13 23.47 7.92 -3.80
CA TRP A 13 22.51 7.94 -2.71
C TRP A 13 21.99 6.55 -2.34
N ALA A 14 21.65 5.73 -3.35
CA ALA A 14 21.23 4.34 -3.13
C ALA A 14 22.31 3.50 -2.43
N ARG A 15 23.59 3.69 -2.79
CA ARG A 15 24.71 3.01 -2.10
C ARG A 15 24.80 3.40 -0.63
N ILE A 16 24.64 4.66 -0.33
CA ILE A 16 24.60 5.16 1.04
C ILE A 16 23.50 4.46 1.85
N LEU A 17 22.30 4.40 1.32
CA LEU A 17 21.14 3.81 1.99
C LEU A 17 21.27 2.30 2.17
N LEU A 18 21.79 1.59 1.18
CA LEU A 18 21.75 0.13 1.13
C LEU A 18 23.06 -0.52 1.61
N GLU A 19 24.21 0.05 1.28
CA GLU A 19 25.52 -0.51 1.59
C GLU A 19 26.12 0.07 2.89
N GLY A 20 25.55 1.14 3.42
CA GLY A 20 25.92 1.67 4.72
C GLY A 20 27.19 2.51 4.70
N THR A 21 27.46 3.18 3.59
CA THR A 21 28.51 4.20 3.57
C THR A 21 28.24 5.23 4.66
N PRO A 22 29.16 5.45 5.61
CA PRO A 22 28.94 6.43 6.68
C PRO A 22 28.77 7.81 6.06
N ILE A 23 27.60 8.40 6.23
CA ILE A 23 27.43 9.84 6.04
C ILE A 23 27.29 10.44 7.42
N ALA A 24 27.97 11.57 7.65
CA ALA A 24 27.66 12.43 8.76
C ALA A 24 26.27 13.01 8.53
N MET A 25 25.26 12.32 9.04
CA MET A 25 23.90 12.84 9.10
C MET A 25 23.84 13.81 10.25
N ASP A 26 23.21 14.95 10.05
CA ASP A 26 23.10 16.01 11.05
C ASP A 26 22.19 15.64 12.25
N GLY A 27 21.79 14.36 12.34
CA GLY A 27 20.91 13.84 13.39
C GLY A 27 19.42 14.01 13.12
N SER A 28 19.03 14.72 12.06
CA SER A 28 17.62 14.94 11.70
C SER A 28 16.99 13.77 10.95
N TRP A 29 17.79 12.80 10.52
CA TRP A 29 17.35 11.64 9.74
C TRP A 29 17.84 10.34 10.36
N GLN A 30 17.05 9.28 10.19
CA GLN A 30 17.40 7.93 10.61
C GLN A 30 17.09 6.92 9.50
N LEU A 31 18.03 5.99 9.28
CA LEU A 31 17.83 4.85 8.39
C LEU A 31 17.54 3.60 9.23
N HIS A 32 16.33 3.07 9.07
CA HIS A 32 15.89 1.85 9.73
C HIS A 32 16.07 0.67 8.78
N ARG A 33 17.12 -0.12 8.99
CA ARG A 33 17.37 -1.33 8.20
C ARG A 33 16.60 -2.50 8.80
N ARG A 34 15.85 -3.19 7.94
CA ARG A 34 15.07 -4.37 8.31
C ARG A 34 15.71 -5.65 7.78
N ARG A 35 16.24 -5.61 6.58
CA ARG A 35 16.88 -6.74 5.91
C ARG A 35 18.06 -6.27 5.05
N ALA A 36 19.01 -7.18 4.78
CA ALA A 36 20.08 -6.89 3.85
C ALA A 36 19.54 -6.75 2.41
N ALA A 37 20.15 -5.83 1.65
CA ALA A 37 19.87 -5.75 0.22
C ALA A 37 20.25 -7.07 -0.47
N PRO A 38 19.45 -7.56 -1.44
CA PRO A 38 19.71 -8.84 -2.10
C PRO A 38 20.93 -8.83 -3.01
N GLU A 39 21.33 -7.64 -3.48
CA GLU A 39 22.48 -7.46 -4.37
C GLU A 39 23.15 -6.09 -4.15
N PRO A 40 24.44 -5.93 -4.52
CA PRO A 40 25.13 -4.65 -4.47
C PRO A 40 24.50 -3.63 -5.44
N VAL A 41 24.56 -2.36 -5.07
CA VAL A 41 24.06 -1.25 -5.89
C VAL A 41 24.96 -1.03 -7.11
N ARG A 42 24.50 -1.41 -8.28
CA ARG A 42 25.19 -1.19 -9.55
C ARG A 42 24.80 0.14 -10.19
N PHE A 43 23.50 0.41 -10.24
CA PHE A 43 22.91 1.63 -10.77
C PHE A 43 21.60 1.95 -10.04
N ALA A 44 21.21 3.19 -10.07
CA ALA A 44 19.88 3.63 -9.68
C ALA A 44 19.34 4.66 -10.67
N LYS A 45 18.06 4.55 -11.00
CA LYS A 45 17.38 5.48 -11.92
C LYS A 45 15.96 5.73 -11.50
N ARG A 46 15.46 6.92 -11.83
CA ARG A 46 14.05 7.26 -11.59
C ARG A 46 13.13 6.36 -12.40
N PHE A 47 12.11 5.83 -11.75
CA PHE A 47 11.01 5.13 -12.41
C PHE A 47 9.90 6.14 -12.75
N GLY A 48 9.53 6.22 -14.02
CA GLY A 48 8.49 7.14 -14.47
C GLY A 48 7.09 6.61 -14.17
N GLY A 49 6.15 7.50 -13.84
CA GLY A 49 4.71 7.18 -13.80
C GLY A 49 3.96 7.50 -12.52
N GLU A 50 4.60 7.61 -11.36
CA GLU A 50 3.91 7.96 -10.12
C GLU A 50 3.85 9.47 -9.88
N GLN A 51 2.69 9.97 -9.46
CA GLN A 51 2.48 11.40 -9.18
C GLN A 51 2.61 11.74 -7.69
N SER A 52 2.28 10.79 -6.77
CA SER A 52 2.31 11.00 -5.32
C SER A 52 3.68 10.79 -4.70
N ASN A 53 4.51 9.94 -5.29
CA ASN A 53 5.84 9.57 -4.80
C ASN A 53 6.87 9.69 -5.92
N THR A 54 8.16 9.71 -5.55
CA THR A 54 9.25 9.50 -6.50
C THR A 54 9.78 8.09 -6.29
N SER A 55 9.58 7.21 -7.26
CA SER A 55 10.10 5.86 -7.25
C SER A 55 11.44 5.77 -7.96
N ILE A 56 12.44 5.16 -7.31
CA ILE A 56 13.80 4.97 -7.80
C ILE A 56 14.05 3.48 -7.87
N MET A 57 14.32 2.98 -9.07
CA MET A 57 14.79 1.60 -9.25
C MET A 57 16.28 1.52 -8.93
N VAL A 58 16.65 0.54 -8.12
CA VAL A 58 18.06 0.24 -7.76
C VAL A 58 18.36 -1.18 -8.20
N GLY A 59 19.20 -1.31 -9.20
CA GLY A 59 19.43 -2.60 -9.85
C GLY A 59 18.13 -3.20 -10.39
N ASP A 60 18.02 -4.51 -10.29
CA ASP A 60 16.83 -5.25 -10.73
C ASP A 60 15.93 -5.69 -9.58
N ALA A 61 16.37 -5.51 -8.35
CA ALA A 61 15.74 -6.12 -7.17
C ALA A 61 15.08 -5.14 -6.19
N ILE A 62 15.34 -3.83 -6.27
CA ILE A 62 14.92 -2.85 -5.25
C ILE A 62 14.21 -1.66 -5.87
N ILE A 63 13.21 -1.17 -5.17
CA ILE A 63 12.58 0.15 -5.39
C ILE A 63 12.71 0.96 -4.09
N ILE A 64 13.17 2.21 -4.21
CA ILE A 64 13.08 3.20 -3.15
C ILE A 64 11.92 4.14 -3.51
N LYS A 65 10.89 4.18 -2.66
CA LYS A 65 9.78 5.13 -2.77
C LYS A 65 10.07 6.32 -1.86
N MET A 66 10.29 7.50 -2.42
CA MET A 66 10.43 8.77 -1.67
C MET A 66 9.06 9.43 -1.59
N PHE A 67 8.61 9.74 -0.39
CA PHE A 67 7.34 10.43 -0.17
C PHE A 67 7.48 11.92 -0.48
N ARG A 68 6.68 12.43 -1.43
CA ARG A 68 6.67 13.86 -1.79
C ARG A 68 5.81 14.68 -0.85
N ARG A 69 4.81 14.06 -0.27
CA ARG A 69 3.95 14.64 0.77
C ARG A 69 4.28 13.93 2.07
N LEU A 70 4.82 14.69 3.01
CA LEU A 70 5.13 14.20 4.34
C LEU A 70 3.92 14.40 5.25
N GLU A 71 3.57 13.36 5.98
CA GLU A 71 2.51 13.39 6.99
C GLU A 71 3.11 13.12 8.37
N PRO A 72 2.66 13.84 9.41
CA PRO A 72 3.11 13.60 10.77
C PRO A 72 2.90 12.17 11.23
N GLY A 73 3.93 11.59 11.87
CA GLY A 73 3.89 10.22 12.41
C GLY A 73 4.33 9.15 11.40
N ASP A 74 4.00 7.90 11.75
CA ASP A 74 4.40 6.73 10.97
C ASP A 74 3.60 6.62 9.67
N ASN A 75 4.28 6.38 8.57
CA ASN A 75 3.64 6.13 7.27
C ASN A 75 2.93 4.77 7.28
N LEU A 76 1.68 4.77 6.83
CA LEU A 76 0.83 3.57 6.87
C LEU A 76 1.35 2.43 5.98
N ASP A 77 1.91 2.74 4.82
CA ASP A 77 2.46 1.74 3.90
C ASP A 77 3.67 1.02 4.55
N ILE A 78 4.55 1.79 5.21
CA ILE A 78 5.67 1.24 5.98
C ILE A 78 5.16 0.38 7.14
N THR A 79 4.22 0.89 7.92
CA THR A 79 3.66 0.19 9.08
C THR A 79 3.05 -1.15 8.69
N VAL A 80 2.28 -1.19 7.60
CA VAL A 80 1.65 -2.41 7.09
C VAL A 80 2.68 -3.38 6.53
N HIS A 81 3.64 -2.91 5.71
CA HIS A 81 4.71 -3.77 5.19
C HIS A 81 5.53 -4.39 6.31
N ASN A 82 5.88 -3.63 7.35
CA ASN A 82 6.55 -4.16 8.53
C ASN A 82 5.76 -5.31 9.15
N ALA A 83 4.49 -5.05 9.47
CA ALA A 83 3.61 -6.02 10.11
C ALA A 83 3.45 -7.31 9.29
N LEU A 84 3.18 -7.18 7.99
CA LEU A 84 2.98 -8.31 7.10
C LEU A 84 4.28 -9.10 6.86
N ASN A 85 5.42 -8.40 6.72
CA ASN A 85 6.72 -9.05 6.57
C ASN A 85 7.14 -9.80 7.85
N ASP A 86 6.89 -9.23 9.04
CA ASP A 86 7.17 -9.87 10.32
C ASP A 86 6.25 -11.10 10.55
N ALA A 87 5.03 -11.07 10.00
CA ALA A 87 4.11 -12.21 9.98
C ALA A 87 4.45 -13.26 8.89
N GLY A 88 5.51 -13.06 8.09
CA GLY A 88 5.92 -13.98 7.03
C GLY A 88 5.03 -13.98 5.81
N ILE A 89 4.24 -12.93 5.58
CA ILE A 89 3.34 -12.81 4.43
C ILE A 89 4.12 -12.45 3.18
N SER A 90 4.18 -13.36 2.23
CA SER A 90 4.87 -13.16 0.95
C SER A 90 4.00 -12.49 -0.12
N SER A 91 2.72 -12.21 0.16
CA SER A 91 1.80 -11.55 -0.78
C SER A 91 2.00 -10.04 -0.88
N VAL A 92 2.99 -9.48 -0.20
CA VAL A 92 3.44 -8.09 -0.31
C VAL A 92 4.92 -8.05 -0.61
N ALA A 93 5.41 -6.91 -1.08
CA ALA A 93 6.85 -6.71 -1.31
C ALA A 93 7.63 -6.83 0.01
N THR A 94 8.84 -7.36 -0.06
CA THR A 94 9.76 -7.37 1.09
C THR A 94 10.17 -5.94 1.41
N LEU A 95 10.07 -5.54 2.68
CA LEU A 95 10.59 -4.27 3.18
C LEU A 95 12.04 -4.46 3.62
N TYR A 96 12.98 -3.84 2.91
CA TYR A 96 14.41 -3.85 3.27
C TYR A 96 14.75 -2.79 4.32
N GLY A 97 14.00 -1.68 4.34
CA GLY A 97 14.19 -0.61 5.29
C GLY A 97 13.33 0.62 4.98
N PHE A 98 13.47 1.63 5.79
CA PHE A 98 12.83 2.93 5.58
C PHE A 98 13.64 4.05 6.20
N MET A 99 13.39 5.28 5.76
CA MET A 99 13.98 6.49 6.32
C MET A 99 12.92 7.27 7.08
N SER A 100 13.25 7.68 8.30
CA SER A 100 12.47 8.65 9.05
C SER A 100 13.27 9.94 9.26
N GLY A 101 12.60 11.01 9.62
CA GLY A 101 13.18 12.29 9.91
C GLY A 101 12.27 13.13 10.81
N GLN A 102 12.60 14.40 10.92
CA GLN A 102 11.81 15.36 11.69
C GLN A 102 11.58 16.61 10.85
N ILE A 103 10.35 17.11 10.85
CA ILE A 103 10.06 18.43 10.29
C ILE A 103 10.46 19.47 11.35
N PRO A 104 11.31 20.46 10.99
CA PRO A 104 11.63 21.57 11.88
C PRO A 104 10.35 22.37 12.20
N ALA A 105 9.91 22.29 13.44
CA ALA A 105 8.79 23.02 14.01
C ALA A 105 9.11 23.33 15.47
N GLU A 106 8.25 24.05 16.20
CA GLU A 106 8.41 24.26 17.63
C GLU A 106 8.53 22.95 18.41
N GLU A 107 7.72 21.94 18.01
CA GLU A 107 7.89 20.54 18.41
C GLU A 107 8.38 19.77 17.19
N HIS A 108 9.54 19.10 17.28
CA HIS A 108 10.10 18.30 16.22
C HIS A 108 9.12 17.17 15.83
N ILE A 109 8.44 17.31 14.71
CA ILE A 109 7.41 16.38 14.28
C ILE A 109 8.07 15.22 13.53
N PRO A 110 7.97 13.97 14.03
CA PRO A 110 8.49 12.82 13.31
C PRO A 110 7.72 12.56 12.03
N VAL A 111 8.42 12.17 10.97
CA VAL A 111 7.85 11.83 9.65
C VAL A 111 8.66 10.72 9.02
N ASP A 112 8.00 9.91 8.19
CA ASP A 112 8.68 8.99 7.30
C ASP A 112 8.94 9.66 5.94
N LEU A 113 10.15 9.46 5.41
CA LEU A 113 10.66 10.13 4.21
C LEU A 113 10.68 9.22 2.99
N ALA A 114 10.99 7.95 3.20
CA ALA A 114 11.09 6.97 2.14
C ALA A 114 10.98 5.54 2.66
N MET A 115 10.54 4.63 1.81
CA MET A 115 10.60 3.19 2.04
C MET A 115 11.44 2.49 0.96
N ILE A 116 12.10 1.40 1.36
CA ILE A 116 12.98 0.60 0.50
C ILE A 116 12.38 -0.80 0.43
N ILE A 117 11.87 -1.17 -0.74
CA ILE A 117 11.12 -2.41 -0.93
C ILE A 117 11.68 -3.25 -2.09
N GLU A 118 11.27 -4.50 -2.09
CA GLU A 118 11.49 -5.43 -3.19
C GLU A 118 10.86 -4.90 -4.49
N ARG A 119 11.63 -4.91 -5.58
CA ARG A 119 11.10 -4.83 -6.92
C ARG A 119 10.57 -6.20 -7.32
N LEU A 120 9.27 -6.32 -7.43
CA LEU A 120 8.63 -7.59 -7.76
C LEU A 120 9.08 -8.09 -9.15
N PRO A 121 9.46 -9.37 -9.28
CA PRO A 121 9.95 -9.91 -10.56
C PRO A 121 8.81 -10.11 -11.54
N GLN A 122 8.99 -9.68 -12.79
CA GLN A 122 8.06 -9.90 -13.90
C GLN A 122 6.60 -9.63 -13.54
N PRO A 123 6.27 -8.48 -12.95
CA PRO A 123 4.91 -8.19 -12.51
C PRO A 123 4.01 -7.98 -13.73
N ARG A 124 2.80 -8.54 -13.67
CA ARG A 124 1.72 -8.26 -14.62
C ARG A 124 0.64 -7.50 -13.87
N ASP A 125 0.29 -6.33 -14.35
CA ASP A 125 -0.77 -5.52 -13.76
C ASP A 125 -2.09 -6.30 -13.74
N GLY A 126 -2.76 -6.33 -12.57
CA GLY A 126 -3.97 -7.12 -12.38
C GLY A 126 -5.16 -6.57 -13.15
N TRP A 127 -5.25 -5.24 -13.28
CA TRP A 127 -6.30 -4.61 -14.07
C TRP A 127 -6.14 -4.94 -15.56
N GLU A 128 -4.95 -4.74 -16.12
CA GLU A 128 -4.66 -5.05 -17.51
C GLU A 128 -4.89 -6.54 -17.82
N LEU A 129 -4.41 -7.41 -16.94
CA LEU A 129 -4.53 -8.86 -17.10
C LEU A 129 -6.00 -9.31 -17.12
N ILE A 130 -6.80 -8.87 -16.16
CA ILE A 130 -8.19 -9.34 -16.02
C ILE A 130 -9.07 -8.71 -17.09
N THR A 131 -8.90 -7.43 -17.41
CA THR A 131 -9.69 -6.76 -18.45
C THR A 131 -9.40 -7.33 -19.84
N ALA A 132 -8.12 -7.61 -20.17
CA ALA A 132 -7.79 -8.26 -21.45
C ALA A 132 -8.47 -9.64 -21.58
N LYS A 133 -8.42 -10.47 -20.53
CA LYS A 133 -9.09 -11.78 -20.53
C LYS A 133 -10.61 -11.65 -20.62
N ALA A 134 -11.20 -10.64 -19.98
CA ALA A 134 -12.64 -10.40 -20.06
C ALA A 134 -13.08 -9.99 -21.47
N VAL A 135 -12.27 -9.18 -22.18
CA VAL A 135 -12.52 -8.84 -23.59
C VAL A 135 -12.51 -10.09 -24.46
N ASP A 136 -11.59 -11.01 -24.22
CA ASP A 136 -11.45 -12.26 -24.96
C ASP A 136 -12.44 -13.35 -24.49
N LEU A 137 -13.35 -13.03 -23.56
CA LEU A 137 -14.31 -13.96 -22.95
C LEU A 137 -13.65 -15.21 -22.32
N VAL A 138 -12.40 -15.06 -21.85
CA VAL A 138 -11.66 -16.13 -21.15
C VAL A 138 -12.12 -16.18 -19.70
N ASP A 139 -12.36 -17.38 -19.17
CA ASP A 139 -12.69 -17.58 -17.77
C ASP A 139 -11.55 -17.13 -16.86
N VAL A 140 -11.86 -16.26 -15.90
CA VAL A 140 -10.93 -15.70 -14.92
C VAL A 140 -11.18 -16.19 -13.50
N THR A 141 -12.10 -17.14 -13.32
CA THR A 141 -12.56 -17.61 -12.01
C THR A 141 -11.39 -18.02 -11.11
N ASP A 142 -10.47 -18.84 -11.58
CA ASP A 142 -9.33 -19.31 -10.79
C ASP A 142 -8.36 -18.17 -10.43
N LEU A 143 -8.15 -17.23 -11.36
CA LEU A 143 -7.30 -16.06 -11.10
C LEU A 143 -7.88 -15.18 -9.99
N VAL A 144 -9.19 -14.90 -10.08
CA VAL A 144 -9.87 -14.06 -9.08
C VAL A 144 -10.03 -14.80 -7.75
N ALA A 145 -10.25 -16.11 -7.76
CA ALA A 145 -10.25 -16.91 -6.54
C ALA A 145 -8.90 -16.89 -5.83
N GLY A 146 -7.80 -17.02 -6.59
CA GLY A 146 -6.44 -16.89 -6.06
C GLY A 146 -6.16 -15.49 -5.47
N LEU A 147 -6.65 -14.43 -6.13
CA LEU A 147 -6.55 -13.07 -5.61
C LEU A 147 -7.36 -12.89 -4.31
N GLY A 148 -8.57 -13.43 -4.26
CA GLY A 148 -9.40 -13.43 -3.04
C GLY A 148 -8.73 -14.15 -1.88
N GLN A 149 -8.07 -15.28 -2.11
CA GLN A 149 -7.30 -16.00 -1.09
C GLN A 149 -6.08 -15.17 -0.62
N CYS A 150 -5.38 -14.50 -1.54
CA CYS A 150 -4.28 -13.59 -1.23
C CYS A 150 -4.76 -12.46 -0.30
N LEU A 151 -5.84 -11.77 -0.66
CA LEU A 151 -6.42 -10.69 0.16
C LEU A 151 -6.86 -11.19 1.54
N ARG A 152 -7.49 -12.37 1.61
CA ARG A 152 -7.89 -12.98 2.87
C ARG A 152 -6.68 -13.21 3.79
N THR A 153 -5.59 -13.77 3.26
CA THR A 153 -4.37 -14.02 4.03
C THR A 153 -3.80 -12.73 4.62
N ILE A 154 -3.78 -11.65 3.83
CA ILE A 154 -3.36 -10.33 4.30
C ILE A 154 -4.29 -9.82 5.42
N HIS A 155 -5.60 -9.86 5.22
CA HIS A 155 -6.56 -9.38 6.22
C HIS A 155 -6.51 -10.19 7.53
N GLU A 156 -6.28 -11.50 7.46
CA GLU A 156 -6.07 -12.34 8.65
C GLU A 156 -4.78 -11.94 9.40
N ALA A 157 -3.68 -11.71 8.69
CA ALA A 157 -2.44 -11.24 9.30
C ALA A 157 -2.60 -9.85 9.94
N LEU A 158 -3.24 -8.91 9.26
CA LEU A 158 -3.52 -7.58 9.81
C LEU A 158 -4.39 -7.66 11.08
N ARG A 159 -5.38 -8.54 11.11
CA ARG A 159 -6.23 -8.77 12.28
C ARG A 159 -5.45 -9.32 13.48
N HIS A 160 -4.44 -10.15 13.24
CA HIS A 160 -3.59 -10.70 14.31
C HIS A 160 -2.54 -9.71 14.82
N THR A 161 -2.04 -8.84 13.93
CA THR A 161 -0.98 -7.88 14.27
C THR A 161 -1.52 -6.60 14.90
N PHE A 162 -2.65 -6.11 14.39
CA PHE A 162 -3.28 -4.88 14.87
C PHE A 162 -4.52 -5.21 15.70
N SER A 163 -4.75 -4.37 16.72
CA SER A 163 -5.95 -4.53 17.56
C SER A 163 -7.21 -4.36 16.72
N THR A 164 -8.21 -5.20 17.00
CA THR A 164 -9.58 -4.96 16.55
C THR A 164 -10.23 -3.94 17.47
N VAL A 165 -11.12 -3.12 16.93
CA VAL A 165 -11.91 -2.15 17.70
C VAL A 165 -13.38 -2.47 17.54
N GLU A 166 -14.16 -2.20 18.58
CA GLU A 166 -15.61 -2.29 18.50
C GLU A 166 -16.17 -0.98 17.97
N ILE A 167 -17.05 -1.06 16.96
CA ILE A 167 -17.72 0.09 16.36
C ILE A 167 -19.22 -0.07 16.41
N ASP A 168 -19.94 1.06 16.54
CA ASP A 168 -21.38 1.09 16.48
C ASP A 168 -21.88 0.85 15.05
N GLY A 169 -22.62 -0.22 14.84
CA GLY A 169 -23.24 -0.56 13.56
C GLY A 169 -24.21 0.49 13.06
N SER A 170 -24.77 1.34 13.93
CA SER A 170 -25.63 2.47 13.53
C SER A 170 -24.83 3.49 12.73
N ARG A 171 -23.59 3.80 13.14
CA ARG A 171 -22.68 4.69 12.39
C ARG A 171 -22.33 4.12 11.03
N VAL A 172 -22.09 2.82 10.97
CA VAL A 172 -21.80 2.13 9.69
C VAL A 172 -23.01 2.19 8.76
N ALA A 173 -24.22 1.93 9.28
CA ALA A 173 -25.46 2.02 8.50
C ALA A 173 -25.68 3.43 7.94
N ASP A 174 -25.48 4.47 8.76
CA ASP A 174 -25.61 5.87 8.33
C ASP A 174 -24.62 6.24 7.23
N ASP A 175 -23.35 5.79 7.36
CA ASP A 175 -22.32 6.02 6.35
C ASP A 175 -22.66 5.32 5.03
N MET A 176 -23.09 4.06 5.10
CA MET A 176 -23.50 3.30 3.90
C MET A 176 -24.70 3.89 3.19
N VAL A 177 -25.71 4.38 3.93
CA VAL A 177 -26.88 5.08 3.36
C VAL A 177 -26.44 6.37 2.68
N ARG A 178 -25.61 7.19 3.34
CA ARG A 178 -25.09 8.43 2.76
C ARG A 178 -24.31 8.19 1.47
N ARG A 179 -23.43 7.18 1.45
CA ARG A 179 -22.68 6.79 0.25
C ARG A 179 -23.60 6.28 -0.88
N LEU A 180 -24.63 5.50 -0.54
CA LEU A 180 -25.62 5.05 -1.50
C LEU A 180 -26.40 6.24 -2.12
N ASP A 181 -26.81 7.22 -1.30
CA ASP A 181 -27.50 8.41 -1.79
C ASP A 181 -26.62 9.22 -2.75
N ALA A 182 -25.34 9.42 -2.40
CA ALA A 182 -24.39 10.06 -3.30
C ALA A 182 -24.18 9.26 -4.61
N ALA A 183 -24.09 7.93 -4.52
CA ALA A 183 -23.96 7.07 -5.68
C ALA A 183 -25.18 7.11 -6.61
N VAL A 184 -26.40 7.20 -6.05
CA VAL A 184 -27.64 7.34 -6.84
C VAL A 184 -27.66 8.66 -7.61
N VAL A 185 -27.11 9.74 -7.06
CA VAL A 185 -26.99 11.03 -7.76
C VAL A 185 -26.08 10.88 -8.99
N THR A 186 -24.95 10.19 -8.84
CA THR A 186 -23.95 10.00 -9.92
C THR A 186 -24.42 8.95 -10.94
N ALA A 187 -25.09 7.91 -10.47
CA ALA A 187 -25.55 6.78 -11.27
C ALA A 187 -27.06 6.51 -11.02
N PRO A 188 -27.99 7.25 -11.67
CA PRO A 188 -29.43 7.16 -11.38
C PRO A 188 -30.04 5.75 -11.55
N ALA A 189 -29.40 4.87 -12.35
CA ALA A 189 -29.82 3.49 -12.49
C ALA A 189 -29.79 2.69 -11.16
N LEU A 190 -29.04 3.14 -10.16
CA LEU A 190 -29.00 2.57 -8.81
C LEU A 190 -30.27 2.84 -7.99
N ALA A 191 -31.06 3.87 -8.36
CA ALA A 191 -32.25 4.26 -7.60
C ALA A 191 -33.22 3.10 -7.37
N ARG A 192 -33.35 2.19 -8.34
CA ARG A 192 -34.21 0.99 -8.24
C ARG A 192 -33.79 0.03 -7.11
N TYR A 193 -32.55 0.06 -6.68
CA TYR A 193 -32.02 -0.80 -5.62
C TYR A 193 -31.96 -0.09 -4.26
N ARG A 194 -32.19 1.23 -4.21
CA ARG A 194 -32.01 2.05 -3.02
C ARG A 194 -32.76 1.49 -1.80
N ALA A 195 -34.04 1.20 -1.93
CA ALA A 195 -34.85 0.68 -0.84
C ALA A 195 -34.31 -0.66 -0.31
N THR A 196 -33.97 -1.58 -1.21
CA THR A 196 -33.45 -2.91 -0.86
C THR A 196 -32.09 -2.81 -0.15
N LEU A 197 -31.18 -1.96 -0.63
CA LEU A 197 -29.87 -1.77 -0.02
C LEU A 197 -29.98 -1.08 1.32
N THR A 198 -30.79 -0.01 1.45
CA THR A 198 -31.05 0.66 2.72
C THR A 198 -31.58 -0.33 3.76
N ALA A 199 -32.58 -1.16 3.41
CA ALA A 199 -33.10 -2.16 4.33
C ALA A 199 -32.08 -3.21 4.78
N ARG A 200 -31.03 -3.46 3.99
CA ARG A 200 -29.90 -4.32 4.39
C ARG A 200 -28.97 -3.59 5.35
N PHE A 201 -28.66 -2.32 5.11
CA PHE A 201 -27.78 -1.52 5.96
C PHE A 201 -28.44 -1.27 7.33
N GLU A 202 -29.75 -1.04 7.38
CA GLU A 202 -30.51 -0.89 8.63
C GLU A 202 -30.39 -2.08 9.58
N LYS A 203 -30.10 -3.30 9.07
CA LYS A 203 -29.86 -4.47 9.93
C LYS A 203 -28.58 -4.37 10.79
N LEU A 204 -27.71 -3.42 10.50
CA LEU A 204 -26.51 -3.17 11.31
C LEU A 204 -26.81 -2.31 12.55
N ARG A 205 -27.95 -1.57 12.57
CA ARG A 205 -28.30 -0.70 13.68
C ARG A 205 -28.45 -1.46 14.99
N GLY A 206 -27.91 -0.87 16.05
CA GLY A 206 -27.93 -1.45 17.39
C GLY A 206 -27.02 -2.66 17.55
N ARG A 207 -26.17 -2.97 16.56
CA ARG A 207 -25.17 -4.04 16.65
C ARG A 207 -23.79 -3.47 16.97
N HIS A 208 -23.05 -4.17 17.80
CA HIS A 208 -21.62 -3.94 17.96
C HIS A 208 -20.86 -4.78 16.94
N LEU A 209 -20.02 -4.14 16.15
CA LEU A 209 -19.27 -4.76 15.06
C LEU A 209 -17.78 -4.74 15.40
N ALA A 210 -17.10 -5.86 15.24
CA ALA A 210 -15.65 -5.89 15.31
C ALA A 210 -15.06 -5.33 14.00
N ALA A 211 -14.34 -4.22 14.09
CA ALA A 211 -13.63 -3.64 12.98
C ALA A 211 -12.13 -3.95 13.06
N GLN A 212 -11.50 -4.15 11.92
CA GLN A 212 -10.08 -4.44 11.79
C GLN A 212 -9.45 -3.58 10.70
N ARG A 213 -8.12 -3.52 10.68
CA ARG A 213 -7.39 -2.93 9.55
C ARG A 213 -7.55 -3.80 8.31
N ILE A 214 -7.81 -3.13 7.17
CA ILE A 214 -7.92 -3.73 5.84
C ILE A 214 -7.12 -2.90 4.86
N HIS A 215 -7.02 -3.31 3.60
CA HIS A 215 -6.35 -2.53 2.55
C HIS A 215 -6.93 -1.12 2.38
N GLY A 216 -8.24 -0.98 2.44
CA GLY A 216 -8.96 0.30 2.40
C GLY A 216 -9.27 0.83 1.00
N ASP A 217 -8.41 0.62 0.01
CA ASP A 217 -8.61 1.01 -1.39
C ASP A 217 -8.29 -0.16 -2.35
N PHE A 218 -8.85 -1.33 -2.05
CA PHE A 218 -8.56 -2.53 -2.82
C PHE A 218 -9.34 -2.58 -4.14
N HIS A 219 -8.59 -2.60 -5.24
CA HIS A 219 -9.10 -2.83 -6.59
C HIS A 219 -8.01 -3.50 -7.45
N LEU A 220 -8.34 -3.96 -8.66
CA LEU A 220 -7.40 -4.70 -9.51
C LEU A 220 -6.11 -3.92 -9.84
N GLY A 221 -6.17 -2.59 -9.94
CA GLY A 221 -4.99 -1.74 -10.14
C GLY A 221 -4.01 -1.71 -8.96
N GLN A 222 -4.41 -2.24 -7.79
CA GLN A 222 -3.52 -2.42 -6.64
C GLN A 222 -3.01 -3.86 -6.53
N THR A 223 -3.03 -4.60 -7.62
CA THR A 223 -2.65 -6.01 -7.65
C THR A 223 -1.68 -6.31 -8.79
N LEU A 224 -0.69 -7.13 -8.50
CA LEU A 224 0.31 -7.58 -9.47
C LEU A 224 0.37 -9.12 -9.44
N LEU A 225 0.29 -9.75 -10.61
CA LEU A 225 0.55 -11.18 -10.73
C LEU A 225 2.01 -11.41 -11.11
N THR A 226 2.74 -12.14 -10.26
CA THR A 226 4.13 -12.51 -10.45
C THR A 226 4.27 -14.02 -10.63
N PRO A 227 5.44 -14.57 -11.01
CA PRO A 227 5.68 -16.00 -10.98
C PRO A 227 5.48 -16.66 -9.61
N GLY A 228 5.60 -15.88 -8.53
CA GLY A 228 5.35 -16.31 -7.15
C GLY A 228 3.90 -16.12 -6.67
N GLY A 229 2.96 -15.80 -7.57
CA GLY A 229 1.54 -15.57 -7.26
C GLY A 229 1.15 -14.10 -7.16
N TRP A 230 -0.08 -13.85 -6.67
CA TRP A 230 -0.59 -12.52 -6.50
C TRP A 230 0.18 -11.73 -5.43
N ARG A 231 0.41 -10.45 -5.73
CA ARG A 231 0.96 -9.45 -4.82
C ARG A 231 -0.02 -8.28 -4.71
N ILE A 232 -0.16 -7.73 -3.51
CA ILE A 232 -0.99 -6.55 -3.25
C ILE A 232 -0.06 -5.40 -2.87
N ILE A 233 -0.32 -4.22 -3.43
CA ILE A 233 0.48 -3.01 -3.27
C ILE A 233 -0.40 -1.84 -2.78
N ASP A 234 0.24 -0.75 -2.35
CA ASP A 234 -0.41 0.53 -2.02
C ASP A 234 -1.40 0.50 -0.86
N PHE A 235 -0.90 0.27 0.35
CA PHE A 235 -1.68 0.29 1.59
C PHE A 235 -1.90 1.71 2.16
N LEU A 236 -2.01 2.71 1.30
CA LEU A 236 -2.08 4.13 1.67
C LEU A 236 -3.40 4.56 2.35
N SER A 237 -4.42 3.74 2.29
CA SER A 237 -5.77 4.07 2.78
C SER A 237 -6.27 3.02 3.76
N LEU A 238 -5.76 3.03 4.99
CA LEU A 238 -6.31 2.15 6.03
C LEU A 238 -7.65 2.68 6.53
N ILE A 239 -8.73 2.13 6.00
CA ILE A 239 -10.08 2.32 6.54
C ILE A 239 -10.33 1.22 7.57
N HIS A 240 -10.84 1.60 8.74
CA HIS A 240 -11.36 0.67 9.72
C HIS A 240 -12.80 0.34 9.35
N ILE A 241 -13.07 -0.88 8.94
CA ILE A 241 -14.43 -1.41 8.74
C ILE A 241 -14.64 -2.61 9.66
#